data_18095499d6d424f085cc0f0217bcff79
#
_entry.id   18095499d6d424f085cc0f0217bcff79
#
_cell.length_a   1.000
_cell.length_b   1.000
_cell.length_c   1.000
_cell.angle_alpha   90.00
_cell.angle_beta   90.00
_cell.angle_gamma   90.00
#
_symmetry.space_group_name_H-M   'P 1'
#
loop_
_entity.id
_entity.type
_entity.pdbx_description
1 polymer ?
#
loop_
_entity_poly.entity_id
_entity_poly.type
_entity_poly.pdbx_seq_one_letter_code
_entity_poly.pdbx_strand_id
1 'polypeptide(L)'
;MKGLPAVWMHAGDELYATLRGPGKDMTVLATAHSAITNKGTGRDEPMLMVLSYGKGRIFHTTMGHDIPALSCVGFITTFQRGTEWAATGKVTQKVPADFPSADTVSSRTE
;
A
#
# COMPACT_ATOMS: atom_id res chain seq x y z
N MET A 1 3.96 -9.30 0.06
CA MET A 1 3.38 -9.06 1.42
C MET A 1 3.96 -9.99 2.49
N LYS A 2 4.79 -10.97 2.11
CA LYS A 2 5.38 -11.93 3.07
C LYS A 2 6.05 -11.23 4.26
N GLY A 3 5.70 -11.64 5.47
CA GLY A 3 6.23 -11.11 6.73
C GLY A 3 5.57 -9.83 7.25
N LEU A 4 4.70 -9.18 6.47
CA LEU A 4 3.89 -8.07 6.96
C LEU A 4 2.68 -8.60 7.76
N PRO A 5 2.21 -7.86 8.78
CA PRO A 5 0.96 -8.21 9.45
C PRO A 5 -0.22 -8.17 8.48
N ALA A 6 -1.27 -8.96 8.78
CA ALA A 6 -2.47 -9.02 7.95
C ALA A 6 -3.23 -7.68 7.92
N VAL A 7 -3.16 -6.92 9.00
CA VAL A 7 -3.78 -5.60 9.17
C VAL A 7 -2.78 -4.66 9.82
N TRP A 8 -2.71 -3.44 9.34
CA TRP A 8 -1.93 -2.37 9.99
C TRP A 8 -2.60 -1.01 9.81
N MET A 9 -2.31 -0.10 10.73
CA MET A 9 -2.77 1.29 10.65
C MET A 9 -1.87 2.09 9.72
N HIS A 10 -2.51 2.88 8.84
CA HIS A 10 -1.83 3.88 8.04
C HIS A 10 -2.07 5.28 8.64
N ALA A 11 -1.11 6.20 8.48
CA ALA A 11 -1.29 7.60 8.83
C ALA A 11 -2.43 8.23 8.00
N GLY A 12 -2.93 9.40 8.42
CA GLY A 12 -3.93 10.12 7.63
C GLY A 12 -3.49 10.29 6.19
N ASP A 13 -4.37 9.92 5.25
CA ASP A 13 -4.09 9.91 3.82
C ASP A 13 -5.39 10.10 3.04
N GLU A 14 -5.31 10.43 1.76
CA GLU A 14 -6.47 10.36 0.89
C GLU A 14 -6.71 8.93 0.41
N LEU A 15 -7.90 8.41 0.66
CA LEU A 15 -8.31 7.11 0.16
C LEU A 15 -8.93 7.26 -1.22
N TYR A 16 -8.14 7.00 -2.27
CA TYR A 16 -8.65 7.04 -3.64
C TYR A 16 -9.58 5.86 -3.92
N ALA A 17 -10.69 6.16 -4.56
CA ALA A 17 -11.74 5.19 -4.89
C ALA A 17 -12.11 5.29 -6.37
N THR A 18 -12.87 4.31 -6.85
CA THR A 18 -13.39 4.29 -8.23
C THR A 18 -12.31 4.48 -9.30
N LEU A 19 -11.16 3.85 -9.10
CA LEU A 19 -10.08 3.86 -10.07
C LEU A 19 -10.58 3.35 -11.42
N ARG A 20 -10.08 3.95 -12.51
CA ARG A 20 -10.38 3.49 -13.86
C ARG A 20 -9.73 2.14 -14.12
N GLY A 21 -10.47 1.25 -14.70
CA GLY A 21 -10.04 -0.11 -15.01
C GLY A 21 -11.23 -1.00 -15.31
N PRO A 22 -11.12 -2.28 -15.04
CA PRO A 22 -10.03 -2.94 -14.33
C PRO A 22 -8.75 -3.07 -15.14
N GLY A 23 -7.60 -3.08 -14.45
CA GLY A 23 -6.34 -3.53 -15.02
C GLY A 23 -6.42 -5.02 -15.32
N LYS A 24 -5.82 -5.48 -16.42
CA LYS A 24 -5.70 -6.91 -16.71
C LYS A 24 -4.59 -7.52 -15.86
N ASP A 25 -4.80 -8.76 -15.43
CA ASP A 25 -3.81 -9.55 -14.66
C ASP A 25 -3.33 -8.84 -13.39
N MET A 26 -4.24 -8.09 -12.76
CA MET A 26 -3.98 -7.37 -11.53
C MET A 26 -4.21 -8.26 -10.30
N THR A 27 -3.26 -8.25 -9.37
CA THR A 27 -3.41 -8.83 -8.05
C THR A 27 -3.45 -7.72 -7.01
N VAL A 28 -4.53 -7.65 -6.24
CA VAL A 28 -4.65 -6.73 -5.09
C VAL A 28 -3.94 -7.33 -3.90
N LEU A 29 -2.99 -6.59 -3.34
CA LEU A 29 -2.17 -7.02 -2.19
C LEU A 29 -2.70 -6.49 -0.87
N ALA A 30 -3.32 -5.32 -0.87
CA ALA A 30 -3.93 -4.71 0.31
C ALA A 30 -5.09 -3.78 -0.09
N THR A 31 -6.07 -3.68 0.79
CA THR A 31 -7.24 -2.81 0.66
C THR A 31 -7.39 -1.92 1.89
N ALA A 32 -8.15 -0.83 1.75
CA ALA A 32 -8.63 -0.03 2.86
C ALA A 32 -10.14 0.21 2.70
N HIS A 33 -10.87 0.17 3.82
CA HIS A 33 -12.31 0.38 3.80
C HIS A 33 -12.66 1.87 3.65
N SER A 34 -13.39 2.18 2.57
CA SER A 34 -13.86 3.53 2.29
C SER A 34 -15.20 3.78 2.99
N ALA A 35 -15.16 4.24 4.24
CA ALA A 35 -16.32 4.37 5.10
C ALA A 35 -17.35 5.38 4.56
N ILE A 36 -18.61 4.99 4.51
CA ILE A 36 -19.74 5.87 4.10
C ILE A 36 -19.83 7.10 5.00
N THR A 37 -19.53 6.95 6.30
CA THR A 37 -19.51 8.04 7.28
C THR A 37 -18.54 9.16 6.92
N ASN A 38 -17.50 8.85 6.12
CA ASN A 38 -16.52 9.80 5.60
C ASN A 38 -16.77 10.13 4.11
N LYS A 39 -18.01 10.04 3.66
CA LYS A 39 -18.41 10.23 2.26
C LYS A 39 -17.73 9.23 1.29
N GLY A 40 -17.32 8.10 1.81
CA GLY A 40 -16.70 7.03 1.05
C GLY A 40 -17.71 6.15 0.31
N THR A 41 -17.18 5.15 -0.39
CA THR A 41 -17.97 4.23 -1.24
C THR A 41 -18.64 3.09 -0.47
N GLY A 42 -18.29 2.86 0.79
CA GLY A 42 -18.75 1.72 1.59
C GLY A 42 -18.10 0.40 1.18
N ARG A 43 -17.04 0.44 0.38
CA ARG A 43 -16.33 -0.75 -0.13
C ARG A 43 -14.88 -0.74 0.31
N ASP A 44 -14.26 -1.91 0.23
CA ASP A 44 -12.82 -2.06 0.37
C ASP A 44 -12.16 -1.71 -0.96
N GLU A 45 -11.47 -0.58 -0.98
CA GLU A 45 -10.80 -0.07 -2.16
C GLU A 45 -9.34 -0.55 -2.22
N PRO A 46 -8.82 -0.89 -3.41
CA PRO A 46 -7.46 -1.38 -3.54
C PRO A 46 -6.43 -0.28 -3.28
N MET A 47 -5.48 -0.55 -2.39
CA MET A 47 -4.40 0.36 -2.02
C MET A 47 -3.05 -0.05 -2.60
N LEU A 48 -2.75 -1.35 -2.58
CA LEU A 48 -1.51 -1.92 -3.11
C LEU A 48 -1.85 -2.99 -4.13
N MET A 49 -1.24 -2.90 -5.31
CA MET A 49 -1.51 -3.81 -6.43
C MET A 49 -0.23 -4.15 -7.17
N VAL A 50 -0.22 -5.32 -7.78
CA VAL A 50 0.81 -5.71 -8.74
C VAL A 50 0.18 -6.17 -10.05
N LEU A 51 0.86 -5.86 -11.15
CA LEU A 51 0.45 -6.23 -12.49
C LEU A 51 1.66 -6.68 -13.30
N SER A 52 1.39 -7.35 -14.41
CA SER A 52 2.39 -7.68 -15.42
C SER A 52 2.01 -7.01 -16.74
N TYR A 53 3.02 -6.51 -17.45
CA TYR A 53 2.86 -6.03 -18.83
C TYR A 53 4.02 -6.53 -19.68
N GLY A 54 3.76 -7.43 -20.61
CA GLY A 54 4.80 -8.15 -21.33
C GLY A 54 5.71 -8.90 -20.34
N LYS A 55 7.00 -8.61 -20.37
CA LYS A 55 7.99 -9.14 -19.42
C LYS A 55 8.20 -8.23 -18.19
N GLY A 56 7.51 -7.09 -18.14
CA GLY A 56 7.65 -6.11 -17.07
C GLY A 56 6.76 -6.41 -15.86
N ARG A 57 7.20 -5.97 -14.69
CA ARG A 57 6.46 -6.00 -13.44
C ARG A 57 6.10 -4.57 -13.04
N ILE A 58 4.89 -4.40 -12.55
CA ILE A 58 4.37 -3.11 -12.10
C ILE A 58 3.92 -3.25 -10.66
N PHE A 59 4.46 -2.44 -9.78
CA PHE A 59 3.92 -2.22 -8.44
C PHE A 59 3.19 -0.88 -8.42
N HIS A 60 1.95 -0.89 -7.96
CA HIS A 60 1.11 0.30 -7.88
C HIS A 60 0.63 0.51 -6.44
N THR A 61 0.77 1.72 -5.94
CA THR A 61 0.18 2.18 -4.68
C THR A 61 -0.65 3.43 -4.91
N THR A 62 -1.78 3.55 -4.22
CA THR A 62 -2.61 4.76 -4.17
C THR A 62 -2.40 5.57 -2.89
N MET A 63 -1.53 5.10 -2.00
CA MET A 63 -1.16 5.78 -0.75
C MET A 63 -0.08 6.84 -0.99
N GLY A 64 0.04 7.80 -0.06
CA GLY A 64 1.13 8.77 -0.07
C GLY A 64 0.75 10.14 -0.64
N HIS A 65 -0.42 10.66 -0.28
CA HIS A 65 -0.90 11.96 -0.77
C HIS A 65 -0.06 13.13 -0.26
N ASP A 66 0.35 13.10 0.99
CA ASP A 66 1.06 14.21 1.66
C ASP A 66 2.20 13.72 2.55
N ILE A 67 2.91 14.67 3.19
CA ILE A 67 4.06 14.36 4.03
C ILE A 67 3.72 13.41 5.19
N PRO A 68 2.61 13.58 5.94
CA PRO A 68 2.22 12.61 6.96
C PRO A 68 2.03 11.18 6.42
N ALA A 69 1.37 11.04 5.28
CA ALA A 69 1.16 9.75 4.62
C ALA A 69 2.48 9.14 4.13
N LEU A 70 3.35 9.94 3.50
CA LEU A 70 4.68 9.53 3.03
C LEU A 70 5.61 9.11 4.17
N SER A 71 5.46 9.73 5.36
CA SER A 71 6.28 9.43 6.54
C SER A 71 5.85 8.15 7.26
N CYS A 72 4.68 7.60 6.95
CA CYS A 72 4.19 6.36 7.55
C CYS A 72 5.10 5.18 7.19
N VAL A 73 5.53 4.42 8.20
CA VAL A 73 6.43 3.27 8.02
C VAL A 73 5.81 2.19 7.13
N GLY A 74 4.49 2.03 7.19
CA GLY A 74 3.74 1.14 6.31
C GLY A 74 3.90 1.53 4.83
N PHE A 75 3.76 2.83 4.52
CA PHE A 75 4.01 3.35 3.16
C PHE A 75 5.47 3.15 2.75
N ILE A 76 6.41 3.62 3.55
CA ILE A 76 7.85 3.54 3.25
C ILE A 76 8.25 2.10 2.95
N THR A 77 7.87 1.17 3.81
CA THR A 77 8.24 -0.25 3.68
C THR A 77 7.63 -0.89 2.44
N THR A 78 6.34 -0.67 2.19
CA THR A 78 5.66 -1.27 1.03
C THR A 78 6.15 -0.65 -0.28
N PHE A 79 6.42 0.64 -0.31
CA PHE A 79 6.96 1.32 -1.49
C PHE A 79 8.37 0.82 -1.84
N GLN A 80 9.26 0.72 -0.85
CA GLN A 80 10.63 0.21 -1.06
C GLN A 80 10.62 -1.25 -1.52
N ARG A 81 9.83 -2.11 -0.87
CA ARG A 81 9.71 -3.53 -1.25
C ARG A 81 9.04 -3.72 -2.60
N GLY A 82 8.03 -2.91 -2.92
CA GLY A 82 7.37 -2.92 -4.22
C GLY A 82 8.31 -2.50 -5.35
N THR A 83 9.14 -1.48 -5.09
CA THR A 83 10.17 -1.02 -6.04
C THR A 83 11.22 -2.12 -6.27
N GLU A 84 11.73 -2.74 -5.23
CA GLU A 84 12.67 -3.86 -5.33
C GLU A 84 12.07 -5.02 -6.15
N TRP A 85 10.83 -5.40 -5.86
CA TRP A 85 10.15 -6.45 -6.59
C TRP A 85 9.95 -6.10 -8.07
N ALA A 86 9.53 -4.88 -8.38
CA ALA A 86 9.34 -4.43 -9.76
C ALA A 86 10.65 -4.50 -10.55
N ALA A 87 11.76 -4.14 -9.93
CA ALA A 87 13.08 -4.17 -10.55
C ALA A 87 13.65 -5.59 -10.70
N THR A 88 13.53 -6.42 -9.66
CA THR A 88 14.29 -7.68 -9.56
C THR A 88 13.44 -8.95 -9.59
N GLY A 89 12.14 -8.86 -9.34
CA GLY A 89 11.24 -10.00 -9.13
C GLY A 89 11.36 -10.63 -7.74
N LYS A 90 12.15 -10.04 -6.84
CA LYS A 90 12.40 -10.54 -5.48
C LYS A 90 12.17 -9.44 -4.45
N VAL A 91 11.97 -9.82 -3.20
CA VAL A 91 11.94 -8.92 -2.04
C VAL A 91 12.90 -9.47 -1.01
N THR A 92 14.00 -8.77 -0.79
CA THR A 92 15.04 -9.12 0.20
C THR A 92 14.96 -8.25 1.45
N GLN A 93 14.35 -7.07 1.35
CA GLN A 93 14.21 -6.15 2.47
C GLN A 93 13.35 -6.75 3.59
N LYS A 94 13.90 -6.72 4.80
CA LYS A 94 13.21 -7.19 6.00
C LYS A 94 12.10 -6.20 6.38
N VAL A 95 11.10 -6.69 7.09
CA VAL A 95 10.11 -5.84 7.74
C VAL A 95 10.81 -5.14 8.91
N PRO A 96 10.77 -3.79 8.98
CA PRO A 96 11.41 -3.07 10.07
C PRO A 96 10.67 -3.30 11.40
N ALA A 97 11.39 -3.19 12.51
CA ALA A 97 10.84 -3.41 13.85
C ALA A 97 9.77 -2.37 14.22
N ASP A 98 9.83 -1.18 13.61
CA ASP A 98 8.86 -0.09 13.78
C ASP A 98 7.69 -0.15 12.80
N PHE A 99 7.47 -1.29 12.11
CA PHE A 99 6.30 -1.44 11.23
C PHE A 99 5.00 -1.29 12.04
N PRO A 100 3.97 -0.56 11.51
CA PRO A 100 2.74 -0.32 12.24
C PRO A 100 1.98 -1.60 12.56
N SER A 101 1.24 -1.60 13.67
CA SER A 101 0.33 -2.68 14.06
C SER A 101 -1.10 -2.42 13.60
N ALA A 102 -2.02 -3.32 13.92
CA ALA A 102 -3.45 -3.14 13.65
C ALA A 102 -4.07 -1.94 14.37
N ASP A 103 -3.48 -1.52 15.50
CA ASP A 103 -4.06 -0.51 16.39
C ASP A 103 -3.19 0.75 16.50
N THR A 104 -1.98 0.73 15.95
CA THR A 104 -1.00 1.82 16.15
C THR A 104 -0.34 2.20 14.84
N VAL A 105 -0.46 3.49 14.52
CA VAL A 105 0.30 4.13 13.43
C VAL A 105 1.77 4.24 13.84
N SER A 106 2.65 4.06 12.88
CA SER A 106 4.09 4.32 13.04
C SER A 106 4.56 5.23 11.92
N SER A 107 5.18 6.33 12.27
CA SER A 107 5.71 7.30 11.31
C SER A 107 7.14 7.67 11.68
N ARG A 108 7.95 7.91 10.66
CA ARG A 108 9.30 8.43 10.82
C ARG A 108 9.27 9.93 10.57
N THR A 109 9.62 10.69 11.61
CA THR A 109 9.94 12.12 11.48
C THR A 109 11.44 12.26 11.24
N GLU A 110 11.82 13.23 10.41
CA GLU A 110 13.23 13.61 10.24
C GLU A 110 13.85 14.13 11.54
#